data_0bb6f58f7d568546643c9249477b21fd
#
_entry.id   0bb6f58f7d568546643c9249477b21fd
#
_cell.length_a   1.000
_cell.length_b   1.000
_cell.length_c   1.000
_cell.angle_alpha   90.00
_cell.angle_beta   90.00
_cell.angle_gamma   90.00
#
_symmetry.space_group_name_H-M   'P 1'
#
loop_
_entity.id
_entity.type
_entity.pdbx_description
1 polymer ?
#
loop_
_entity_poly.entity_id
_entity_poly.type
_entity_poly.pdbx_seq_one_letter_code
_entity_poly.pdbx_strand_id
1 'polypeptide(L)'
;MPPDREAEVCFIGRSNVGKSSLINALFERRNLARTSKTPGRTQELNFFSLGEKSYIVDLPGYGYAKASKDKRSDWQTLIKSYIAERRSLKRVFTLVDARHGLKDNDREFFSFLDTYAVNYQIILTKIDKVKNCLLYTSPSPRD
;
A
#
# COMPACT_ATOMS: atom_id res chain seq x y z
N MET A 1 -11.88 3.97 -12.76
CA MET A 1 -10.46 3.63 -12.75
C MET A 1 -9.90 3.72 -14.15
N PRO A 2 -8.61 4.04 -14.30
CA PRO A 2 -8.01 4.05 -15.63
C PRO A 2 -7.95 2.64 -16.22
N PRO A 3 -7.80 2.51 -17.55
CA PRO A 3 -7.69 1.18 -18.16
C PRO A 3 -6.44 0.44 -17.70
N ASP A 4 -6.51 -0.88 -17.70
CA ASP A 4 -5.36 -1.71 -17.34
C ASP A 4 -4.18 -1.48 -18.29
N ARG A 5 -2.98 -1.55 -17.75
CA ARG A 5 -1.72 -1.56 -18.51
C ARG A 5 -1.00 -2.90 -18.30
N GLU A 6 0.20 -3.04 -18.87
CA GLU A 6 0.98 -4.28 -18.76
C GLU A 6 1.33 -4.65 -17.32
N ALA A 7 1.66 -3.64 -16.50
CA ALA A 7 2.03 -3.86 -15.11
C ALA A 7 1.50 -2.76 -14.21
N GLU A 8 1.17 -3.16 -12.99
CA GLU A 8 0.71 -2.24 -11.98
C GLU A 8 1.20 -2.74 -10.62
N VAL A 9 1.72 -1.84 -9.82
CA VAL A 9 2.07 -2.12 -8.42
C VAL A 9 1.38 -1.09 -7.54
N CYS A 10 1.05 -1.48 -6.34
CA CYS A 10 0.42 -0.56 -5.41
C CYS A 10 1.16 -0.52 -4.07
N PHE A 11 1.00 0.59 -3.38
CA PHE A 11 1.58 0.80 -2.07
C PHE A 11 0.46 1.03 -1.07
N ILE A 12 0.56 0.35 0.05
CA ILE A 12 -0.41 0.46 1.13
C ILE A 12 0.32 0.33 2.48
N GLY A 13 -0.29 0.83 3.52
CA GLY A 13 0.26 0.72 4.86
C GLY A 13 -0.64 1.42 5.85
N ARG A 14 -0.30 1.32 7.13
CA ARG A 14 -1.02 2.06 8.17
C ARG A 14 -0.73 3.55 8.02
N SER A 15 -1.63 4.39 8.55
CA SER A 15 -1.40 5.83 8.54
C SER A 15 -0.07 6.16 9.24
N ASN A 16 0.63 7.16 8.70
CA ASN A 16 1.93 7.65 9.22
C ASN A 16 3.08 6.62 9.15
N VAL A 17 2.99 5.66 8.25
CA VAL A 17 4.02 4.63 8.09
C VAL A 17 5.23 5.10 7.26
N GLY A 18 5.11 6.24 6.58
CA GLY A 18 6.15 6.74 5.69
C GLY A 18 5.84 6.55 4.21
N LYS A 19 4.62 6.17 3.88
CA LYS A 19 4.19 5.93 2.50
C LYS A 19 4.29 7.18 1.64
N SER A 20 3.88 8.33 2.16
CA SER A 20 3.94 9.60 1.44
C SER A 20 5.37 10.00 1.08
N SER A 21 6.32 9.78 1.99
CA SER A 21 7.73 10.06 1.74
C SER A 21 8.27 9.18 0.61
N LEU A 22 7.91 7.91 0.60
CA LEU A 22 8.31 6.99 -0.45
C LEU A 22 7.74 7.41 -1.80
N ILE A 23 6.44 7.72 -1.85
CA ILE A 23 5.77 8.13 -3.09
C ILE A 23 6.38 9.44 -3.61
N ASN A 24 6.65 10.40 -2.74
CA ASN A 24 7.28 11.66 -3.14
C ASN A 24 8.68 11.44 -3.71
N ALA A 25 9.45 10.53 -3.13
CA ALA A 25 10.78 10.20 -3.66
C ALA A 25 10.68 9.57 -5.05
N LEU A 26 9.68 8.74 -5.29
CA LEU A 26 9.42 8.15 -6.61
C LEU A 26 9.01 9.22 -7.62
N PHE A 27 8.21 10.21 -7.22
CA PHE A 27 7.86 11.34 -8.07
C PHE A 27 9.11 12.05 -8.57
N GLU A 28 10.02 12.37 -7.68
CA GLU A 28 11.23 13.12 -8.03
C GLU A 28 12.16 12.32 -8.93
N ARG A 29 12.33 11.04 -8.65
CA ARG A 29 13.32 10.20 -9.34
C ARG A 29 12.83 9.59 -10.65
N ARG A 30 11.52 9.37 -10.78
CA ARG A 30 10.95 8.62 -11.90
C ARG A 30 10.00 9.41 -12.76
N ASN A 31 9.87 10.70 -12.51
CA ASN A 31 8.94 11.57 -13.28
C ASN A 31 7.54 10.99 -13.35
N LEU A 32 7.00 10.60 -12.23
CA LEU A 32 5.64 10.08 -12.19
C LEU A 32 4.63 11.19 -12.48
N ALA A 33 3.60 10.86 -13.23
CA ALA A 33 2.51 11.78 -13.54
C ALA A 33 1.21 11.24 -12.95
N ARG A 34 0.50 12.07 -12.20
CA ARG A 34 -0.81 11.68 -11.66
C ARG A 34 -1.80 11.50 -12.80
N THR A 35 -2.44 10.35 -12.85
CA THR A 35 -3.35 9.98 -13.94
C THR A 35 -4.82 10.12 -13.54
N SER A 36 -5.19 9.66 -12.34
CA SER A 36 -6.58 9.73 -11.89
C SER A 36 -6.70 9.63 -10.38
N LYS A 37 -7.84 10.09 -9.89
CA LYS A 37 -8.33 9.90 -8.53
C LYS A 37 -9.72 9.31 -8.60
N THR A 38 -10.13 8.57 -7.57
CA THR A 38 -11.52 8.14 -7.44
C THR A 38 -12.32 9.32 -6.90
N PRO A 39 -13.28 9.88 -7.67
CA PRO A 39 -13.99 11.08 -7.25
C PRO A 39 -14.99 10.83 -6.13
N GLY A 40 -15.34 11.91 -5.41
CA GLY A 40 -16.46 11.94 -4.47
C GLY A 40 -16.29 11.17 -3.18
N ARG A 41 -15.07 10.72 -2.83
CA ARG A 41 -14.82 9.97 -1.61
C ARG A 41 -13.73 10.61 -0.79
N THR A 42 -13.82 10.44 0.53
CA THR A 42 -12.76 10.87 1.46
C THR A 42 -11.51 10.02 1.34
N GLN A 43 -11.67 8.77 0.90
CA GLN A 43 -10.55 7.88 0.62
C GLN A 43 -10.47 7.64 -0.88
N GLU A 44 -9.28 7.81 -1.44
CA GLU A 44 -9.08 7.80 -2.89
C GLU A 44 -7.97 6.86 -3.31
N LEU A 45 -8.16 6.25 -4.46
CA LEU A 45 -7.09 5.57 -5.17
C LEU A 45 -6.39 6.59 -6.05
N ASN A 46 -5.09 6.73 -5.89
CA ASN A 46 -4.29 7.66 -6.69
C ASN A 46 -3.42 6.88 -7.66
N PHE A 47 -3.68 7.04 -8.95
CA PHE A 47 -2.94 6.36 -10.01
C PHE A 47 -1.88 7.28 -10.58
N PHE A 48 -0.65 6.78 -10.66
CA PHE A 48 0.48 7.50 -11.24
C PHE A 48 1.05 6.68 -12.40
N SER A 49 1.25 7.34 -13.53
CA SER A 49 1.89 6.69 -14.68
C SER A 49 3.40 6.57 -14.47
N LEU A 50 3.92 5.38 -14.69
CA LEU A 50 5.35 5.12 -14.80
C LEU A 50 5.61 4.70 -16.24
N GLY A 51 5.92 5.69 -17.11
CA GLY A 51 5.94 5.45 -18.53
C GLY A 51 4.55 5.18 -19.09
N GLU A 52 4.47 4.51 -20.23
CA GLU A 52 3.19 4.20 -20.88
C GLU A 52 2.63 2.83 -20.50
N LYS A 53 3.48 1.95 -19.97
CA LYS A 53 3.13 0.54 -19.77
C LYS A 53 2.81 0.17 -18.34
N SER A 54 3.04 1.09 -17.38
CA SER A 54 2.92 0.75 -15.97
C SER A 54 2.23 1.84 -15.18
N TYR A 55 1.61 1.42 -14.07
CA TYR A 55 1.07 2.32 -13.05
C TYR A 55 1.71 2.04 -11.70
N ILE A 56 1.84 3.08 -10.92
CA ILE A 56 2.04 3.00 -9.47
C ILE A 56 0.77 3.54 -8.83
N VAL A 57 0.21 2.80 -7.89
CA VAL A 57 -1.06 3.17 -7.26
C VAL A 57 -0.84 3.38 -5.77
N ASP A 58 -1.26 4.53 -5.28
CA ASP A 58 -1.24 4.84 -3.86
C ASP A 58 -2.61 4.53 -3.28
N LEU A 59 -2.67 3.50 -2.45
CA LEU A 59 -3.91 3.10 -1.78
C LEU A 59 -4.05 3.83 -0.45
N PRO A 60 -5.29 4.14 -0.03
CA PRO A 60 -5.51 4.75 1.27
C PRO A 60 -5.07 3.80 2.39
N GLY A 61 -4.44 4.36 3.41
CA GLY A 61 -3.93 3.59 4.53
C GLY A 61 -5.03 2.97 5.38
N TYR A 62 -4.68 1.94 6.11
CA TYR A 62 -5.56 1.28 7.07
C TYR A 62 -5.12 1.58 8.50
N GLY A 63 -5.88 1.05 9.48
CA GLY A 63 -5.50 1.13 10.88
C GLY A 63 -5.87 2.44 11.57
N TYR A 64 -6.87 3.15 11.07
CA TYR A 64 -7.39 4.34 11.73
C TYR A 64 -8.20 3.91 12.95
N ALA A 65 -7.59 3.95 14.14
CA ALA A 65 -8.24 3.52 15.37
C ALA A 65 -9.50 4.34 15.71
N LYS A 66 -9.55 5.59 15.23
CA LYS A 66 -10.67 6.50 15.47
C LYS A 66 -11.65 6.59 14.30
N ALA A 67 -11.46 5.77 13.27
CA ALA A 67 -12.37 5.79 12.12
C ALA A 67 -13.73 5.20 12.51
N SER A 68 -14.81 5.77 11.98
CA SER A 68 -16.14 5.22 12.14
C SER A 68 -16.25 3.87 11.45
N LYS A 69 -17.26 3.07 11.83
CA LYS A 69 -17.57 1.81 11.14
C LYS A 69 -17.80 2.03 9.65
N ASP A 70 -18.51 3.11 9.30
CA ASP A 70 -18.84 3.42 7.92
C ASP A 70 -17.59 3.69 7.09
N LYS A 71 -16.65 4.46 7.63
CA LYS A 71 -15.39 4.75 6.94
C LYS A 71 -14.55 3.49 6.74
N ARG A 72 -14.51 2.60 7.74
CA ARG A 72 -13.79 1.33 7.62
C ARG A 72 -14.44 0.42 6.58
N SER A 73 -15.75 0.37 6.56
CA SER A 73 -16.51 -0.41 5.58
C SER A 73 -16.28 0.12 4.17
N ASP A 74 -16.31 1.43 3.98
CA ASP A 74 -16.03 2.07 2.69
C ASP A 74 -14.62 1.76 2.22
N TRP A 75 -13.64 1.84 3.12
CA TRP A 75 -12.26 1.51 2.81
C TRP A 75 -12.13 0.05 2.36
N GLN A 76 -12.72 -0.87 3.11
CA GLN A 76 -12.68 -2.29 2.77
C GLN A 76 -13.30 -2.56 1.41
N THR A 77 -14.45 -1.96 1.13
CA THR A 77 -15.13 -2.11 -0.16
C THR A 77 -14.27 -1.59 -1.29
N LEU A 78 -13.66 -0.43 -1.12
CA LEU A 78 -12.79 0.18 -2.12
C LEU A 78 -11.59 -0.71 -2.43
N ILE A 79 -10.92 -1.21 -1.41
CA ILE A 79 -9.73 -2.04 -1.57
C ILE A 79 -10.08 -3.39 -2.19
N LYS A 80 -11.19 -4.00 -1.77
CA LYS A 80 -11.65 -5.26 -2.36
C LYS A 80 -11.95 -5.11 -3.84
N SER A 81 -12.65 -4.04 -4.21
CA SER A 81 -12.95 -3.75 -5.62
C SER A 81 -11.67 -3.57 -6.41
N TYR A 82 -10.74 -2.81 -5.88
CA TYR A 82 -9.46 -2.57 -6.54
C TYR A 82 -8.73 -3.89 -6.80
N ILE A 83 -8.53 -4.69 -5.78
CA ILE A 83 -7.78 -5.94 -5.88
C ILE A 83 -8.47 -6.94 -6.81
N ALA A 84 -9.80 -7.03 -6.73
CA ALA A 84 -10.56 -7.99 -7.52
C ALA A 84 -10.64 -7.60 -9.01
N GLU A 85 -10.66 -6.31 -9.32
CA GLU A 85 -10.90 -5.83 -10.68
C GLU A 85 -9.63 -5.55 -11.49
N ARG A 86 -8.50 -5.31 -10.83
CA ARG A 86 -7.27 -4.92 -11.52
C ARG A 86 -6.44 -6.12 -11.96
N ARG A 87 -6.62 -6.55 -13.18
CA ARG A 87 -5.89 -7.70 -13.75
C ARG A 87 -4.41 -7.43 -13.94
N SER A 88 -4.03 -6.18 -14.14
CA SER A 88 -2.63 -5.79 -14.32
C SER A 88 -1.85 -5.71 -13.01
N LEU A 89 -2.52 -5.82 -11.87
CA LEU A 89 -1.87 -5.75 -10.57
C LEU A 89 -0.93 -6.93 -10.38
N LYS A 90 0.37 -6.64 -10.28
CA LYS A 90 1.43 -7.65 -10.15
C LYS A 90 1.89 -7.84 -8.71
N ARG A 91 1.88 -6.79 -7.92
CA ARG A 91 2.38 -6.86 -6.54
C ARG A 91 1.83 -5.74 -5.68
N VAL A 92 1.58 -6.08 -4.43
CA VAL A 92 1.21 -5.11 -3.40
C VAL A 92 2.43 -4.92 -2.50
N PHE A 93 2.89 -3.68 -2.37
CA PHE A 93 3.94 -3.35 -1.42
C PHE A 93 3.28 -2.83 -0.14
N THR A 94 3.46 -3.57 0.94
CA THR A 94 2.88 -3.24 2.23
C THR A 94 3.96 -2.64 3.11
N LEU A 95 3.79 -1.38 3.48
CA LEU A 95 4.77 -0.66 4.29
C LEU A 95 4.47 -0.87 5.77
N VAL A 96 5.50 -1.24 6.51
CA VAL A 96 5.41 -1.47 7.95
C VAL A 96 6.48 -0.64 8.65
N ASP A 97 6.08 0.12 9.66
CA ASP A 97 7.01 0.91 10.47
C ASP A 97 7.82 -0.06 11.33
N ALA A 98 9.13 -0.11 11.07
CA ALA A 98 10.03 -1.04 11.76
C ALA A 98 10.11 -0.79 13.26
N ARG A 99 9.79 0.42 13.73
CA ARG A 99 9.79 0.73 15.18
C ARG A 99 8.70 -0.03 15.93
N HIS A 100 7.59 -0.32 15.26
CA HIS A 100 6.41 -0.91 15.88
C HIS A 100 6.18 -2.36 15.48
N GLY A 101 6.83 -2.82 14.41
CA GLY A 101 6.63 -4.17 13.88
C GLY A 101 5.22 -4.40 13.34
N LEU A 102 4.88 -5.65 13.19
CA LEU A 102 3.56 -6.03 12.67
C LEU A 102 2.49 -5.87 13.75
N LYS A 103 1.41 -5.21 13.38
CA LYS A 103 0.22 -5.05 14.22
C LYS A 103 -0.88 -5.99 13.74
N ASP A 104 -1.94 -6.12 14.51
CA ASP A 104 -3.07 -6.99 14.15
C ASP A 104 -3.71 -6.56 12.84
N ASN A 105 -3.81 -5.26 12.59
CA ASN A 105 -4.34 -4.74 11.33
C ASN A 105 -3.49 -5.16 10.13
N ASP A 106 -2.18 -5.20 10.29
CA ASP A 106 -1.28 -5.67 9.24
C ASP A 106 -1.53 -7.15 8.93
N ARG A 107 -1.68 -7.97 9.97
CA ARG A 107 -1.93 -9.40 9.80
C ARG A 107 -3.28 -9.68 9.16
N GLU A 108 -4.30 -8.94 9.54
CA GLU A 108 -5.62 -9.04 8.93
C GLU A 108 -5.54 -8.71 7.43
N PHE A 109 -4.79 -7.68 7.09
CA PHE A 109 -4.63 -7.29 5.70
C PHE A 109 -3.86 -8.35 4.92
N PHE A 110 -2.82 -8.94 5.50
CA PHE A 110 -2.08 -10.01 4.84
C PHE A 110 -2.96 -11.23 4.60
N SER A 111 -3.79 -11.61 5.56
CA SER A 111 -4.76 -12.70 5.38
C SER A 111 -5.75 -12.41 4.26
N PHE A 112 -6.17 -11.17 4.15
CA PHE A 112 -7.04 -10.72 3.07
C PHE A 112 -6.35 -10.88 1.71
N LEU A 113 -5.08 -10.47 1.60
CA LEU A 113 -4.32 -10.62 0.36
C LEU A 113 -4.13 -12.09 0.00
N ASP A 114 -3.88 -12.94 0.99
CA ASP A 114 -3.75 -14.38 0.78
C ASP A 114 -5.05 -14.98 0.25
N THR A 115 -6.18 -14.52 0.74
CA THR A 115 -7.49 -14.96 0.28
C THR A 115 -7.69 -14.70 -1.22
N TYR A 116 -7.18 -13.57 -1.71
CA TYR A 116 -7.29 -13.20 -3.12
C TYR A 116 -6.09 -13.66 -3.95
N ALA A 117 -5.17 -14.43 -3.35
CA ALA A 117 -3.99 -14.94 -4.03
C ALA A 117 -3.14 -13.83 -4.68
N VAL A 118 -3.05 -12.69 -4.05
CA VAL A 118 -2.28 -11.53 -4.54
C VAL A 118 -0.87 -11.60 -3.97
N ASN A 119 0.13 -11.44 -4.83
CA ASN A 119 1.52 -11.34 -4.39
C ASN A 119 1.74 -10.04 -3.63
N TYR A 120 2.35 -10.12 -2.47
CA TYR A 120 2.69 -8.93 -1.71
C TYR A 120 4.10 -9.04 -1.13
N GLN A 121 4.67 -7.88 -0.82
CA GLN A 121 6.00 -7.79 -0.22
C GLN A 121 5.95 -6.75 0.88
N ILE A 122 6.55 -7.08 2.02
CA ILE A 122 6.64 -6.16 3.15
C ILE A 122 7.86 -5.27 2.96
N ILE A 123 7.65 -3.96 3.10
CA ILE A 123 8.73 -2.97 3.09
C ILE A 123 8.80 -2.36 4.49
N LEU A 124 9.94 -2.51 5.14
CA LEU A 124 10.16 -1.91 6.46
C LEU A 124 10.59 -0.46 6.28
N THR A 125 9.88 0.43 6.96
CA THR A 125 10.20 1.86 6.96
C THR A 125 10.79 2.26 8.31
N LYS A 126 11.48 3.41 8.36
CA LYS A 126 12.01 3.99 9.60
C LYS A 126 13.00 3.09 10.33
N ILE A 127 13.74 2.27 9.59
CA ILE A 127 14.75 1.37 10.14
C ILE A 127 15.80 2.12 10.96
N ASP A 128 16.15 3.33 10.55
CA ASP A 128 17.10 4.19 11.24
C ASP A 128 16.66 4.55 12.66
N LYS A 129 15.38 4.36 12.98
CA LYS A 129 14.82 4.61 14.32
C LYS A 129 14.80 3.39 15.21
N VAL A 130 15.20 2.22 14.68
CA VAL A 130 15.15 0.95 15.42
C VAL A 130 16.52 0.65 16.01
N LYS A 131 16.54 0.16 17.27
CA LYS A 131 17.78 -0.28 17.91
C LYS A 131 18.28 -1.54 17.21
N ASN A 132 19.59 -1.66 17.05
CA ASN A 132 20.21 -2.78 16.33
C ASN A 132 19.77 -4.15 16.86
N CYS A 133 19.62 -4.30 18.17
CA CYS A 133 19.19 -5.57 18.76
C CYS A 133 17.81 -6.00 18.30
N LEU A 134 16.91 -5.07 18.02
CA LEU A 134 15.57 -5.38 17.52
C LEU A 134 15.62 -5.86 16.08
N LEU A 135 16.51 -5.31 15.26
CA LEU A 135 16.65 -5.74 13.88
C LEU A 135 17.06 -7.21 13.78
N TYR A 136 17.94 -7.67 14.66
CA TYR A 136 18.39 -9.05 14.65
C TYR A 136 17.33 -10.04 15.11
N THR A 137 16.33 -9.59 15.86
CA THR A 137 15.24 -10.45 16.33
C THR A 137 14.03 -10.43 15.42
N SER A 138 13.99 -9.53 14.44
CA SER A 138 12.89 -9.43 13.50
C SER A 138 12.98 -10.54 12.44
N PRO A 139 11.84 -11.11 12.01
CA PRO A 139 11.87 -12.06 10.90
C PRO A 139 12.38 -11.42 9.63
N SER A 140 13.09 -12.20 8.83
CA SER A 140 13.56 -11.71 7.55
C SER A 140 12.39 -11.58 6.56
N PRO A 141 12.22 -10.42 5.90
CA PRO A 141 11.11 -10.26 4.96
C PRO A 141 11.25 -11.08 3.67
N ARG A 142 12.40 -11.67 3.40
CA ARG A 142 12.58 -12.44 2.18
C ARG A 142 11.99 -13.85 2.26
N ASP A 143 11.73 -14.28 3.45
CA ASP A 143 11.13 -15.58 3.68
C ASP A 143 9.61 -15.50 3.59
#